data_f083b68532e04936716d11a73bcea31b
#
_entry.id   f083b68532e04936716d11a73bcea31b
#
_cell.length_a   1.000
_cell.length_b   1.000
_cell.length_c   1.000
_cell.angle_alpha   90.00
_cell.angle_beta   90.00
_cell.angle_gamma   90.00
#
_symmetry.space_group_name_H-M   'P 1'
#
loop_
_entity.id
_entity.type
_entity.pdbx_description
1 polymer ?
#
loop_
_entity_poly.entity_id
_entity_poly.type
_entity_poly.pdbx_seq_one_letter_code
_entity_poly.pdbx_strand_id
1 'polypeptide(L)'
;NLTDANLTGADFTDANLTGADFTHANLTDADLTDVPIVENLAARVLAIAEKTPELFDMSGWHKAPKNCGTPHCAAGWAIDMGEKAGYALEQRLGPSAAGALIWAKSEGEIPPFYGSDEDALEKIRGIAQRSAERKAQAEAL
;
A
#
# COMPACT_ATOMS: atom_id res chain seq x y z
N ASN A 1 -9.36 -1.76 -14.63
CA ASN A 1 -7.90 -1.82 -14.56
C ASN A 1 -7.30 -0.41 -14.67
N LEU A 2 -6.65 0.05 -13.61
CA LEU A 2 -6.05 1.38 -13.54
C LEU A 2 -4.51 1.31 -13.54
N THR A 3 -3.95 0.18 -13.98
CA THR A 3 -2.50 -0.01 -14.08
C THR A 3 -1.91 1.09 -14.96
N ASP A 4 -0.88 1.75 -14.46
CA ASP A 4 -0.17 2.85 -15.12
C ASP A 4 -1.06 4.07 -15.43
N ALA A 5 -2.27 4.13 -14.88
CA ALA A 5 -3.18 5.25 -15.15
C ALA A 5 -2.64 6.54 -14.55
N ASN A 6 -2.86 7.65 -15.25
CA ASN A 6 -2.59 8.97 -14.73
C ASN A 6 -3.87 9.50 -14.07
N LEU A 7 -3.89 9.47 -12.73
CA LEU A 7 -5.02 9.89 -11.93
C LEU A 7 -4.73 11.19 -11.18
N THR A 8 -3.82 12.00 -11.71
CA THR A 8 -3.44 13.28 -11.13
C THR A 8 -4.70 14.13 -10.88
N GLY A 9 -4.87 14.58 -9.65
CA GLY A 9 -5.99 15.40 -9.24
C GLY A 9 -7.33 14.68 -9.11
N ALA A 10 -7.35 13.36 -9.23
CA ALA A 10 -8.60 12.60 -9.17
C ALA A 10 -9.28 12.69 -7.81
N ASP A 11 -10.60 12.71 -7.82
CA ASP A 11 -11.44 12.67 -6.63
C ASP A 11 -12.17 11.32 -6.61
N PHE A 12 -11.91 10.51 -5.58
CA PHE A 12 -12.50 9.17 -5.46
C PHE A 12 -13.71 9.14 -4.52
N THR A 13 -14.21 10.30 -4.12
CA THR A 13 -15.41 10.37 -3.27
C THR A 13 -16.56 9.63 -3.95
N ASP A 14 -17.19 8.72 -3.21
CA ASP A 14 -18.32 7.91 -3.67
C ASP A 14 -18.01 6.98 -4.86
N ALA A 15 -16.73 6.80 -5.23
CA ALA A 15 -16.37 5.89 -6.31
C ALA A 15 -16.45 4.44 -5.85
N ASN A 16 -16.88 3.56 -6.77
CA ASN A 16 -16.83 2.12 -6.54
C ASN A 16 -15.52 1.61 -7.13
N LEU A 17 -14.53 1.35 -6.27
CA LEU A 17 -13.21 0.92 -6.68
C LEU A 17 -12.93 -0.54 -6.33
N THR A 18 -13.97 -1.30 -5.98
CA THR A 18 -13.83 -2.71 -5.62
C THR A 18 -13.13 -3.48 -6.75
N GLY A 19 -12.03 -4.16 -6.41
CA GLY A 19 -11.28 -4.95 -7.36
C GLY A 19 -10.41 -4.16 -8.35
N ALA A 20 -10.32 -2.84 -8.20
CA ALA A 20 -9.50 -2.02 -9.08
C ALA A 20 -8.00 -2.32 -8.85
N ASP A 21 -7.26 -2.36 -9.96
CA ASP A 21 -5.81 -2.55 -9.94
C ASP A 21 -5.13 -1.21 -10.21
N PHE A 22 -4.44 -0.68 -9.21
CA PHE A 22 -3.76 0.61 -9.27
C PHE A 22 -2.25 0.48 -9.48
N THR A 23 -1.74 -0.68 -9.87
CA THR A 23 -0.30 -0.88 -10.06
C THR A 23 0.29 0.26 -10.90
N HIS A 24 1.29 0.93 -10.36
CA HIS A 24 2.01 2.04 -11.01
C HIS A 24 1.12 3.23 -11.41
N ALA A 25 -0.09 3.35 -10.87
CA ALA A 25 -0.93 4.51 -11.16
C ALA A 25 -0.33 5.79 -10.54
N ASN A 26 -0.53 6.91 -11.21
CA ASN A 26 -0.09 8.21 -10.71
C ASN A 26 -1.26 8.90 -10.01
N LEU A 27 -1.15 9.10 -8.70
CA LEU A 27 -2.17 9.70 -7.86
C LEU A 27 -1.76 11.08 -7.34
N THR A 28 -0.81 11.74 -8.01
CA THR A 28 -0.36 13.07 -7.62
C THR A 28 -1.56 14.03 -7.54
N ASP A 29 -1.64 14.78 -6.44
CA ASP A 29 -2.72 15.76 -6.19
C ASP A 29 -4.13 15.16 -6.14
N ALA A 30 -4.28 13.82 -6.11
CA ALA A 30 -5.59 13.22 -5.87
C ALA A 30 -6.08 13.57 -4.47
N ASP A 31 -7.41 13.59 -4.29
CA ASP A 31 -7.98 13.85 -2.96
C ASP A 31 -7.81 12.62 -2.06
N LEU A 32 -6.80 12.68 -1.19
CA LEU A 32 -6.47 11.59 -0.26
C LEU A 32 -6.71 12.02 1.19
N THR A 33 -7.66 12.93 1.41
CA THR A 33 -7.91 13.54 2.72
C THR A 33 -8.14 12.50 3.83
N ASP A 34 -8.95 11.48 3.55
CA ASP A 34 -9.29 10.45 4.54
C ASP A 34 -8.34 9.25 4.53
N VAL A 35 -7.28 9.33 3.75
CA VAL A 35 -6.32 8.24 3.63
C VAL A 35 -5.24 8.40 4.69
N PRO A 36 -4.98 7.38 5.53
CA PRO A 36 -3.92 7.49 6.54
C PRO A 36 -2.54 7.47 5.90
N ILE A 37 -1.58 8.15 6.55
CA ILE A 37 -0.17 8.06 6.20
C ILE A 37 0.46 7.04 7.13
N VAL A 38 1.15 6.05 6.57
CA VAL A 38 1.94 5.09 7.33
C VAL A 38 3.40 5.40 7.10
N GLU A 39 4.05 5.96 8.10
CA GLU A 39 5.47 6.32 7.98
C GLU A 39 6.32 5.07 7.82
N ASN A 40 7.29 5.11 6.90
CA ASN A 40 8.21 4.01 6.64
C ASN A 40 7.48 2.72 6.24
N LEU A 41 6.37 2.85 5.51
CA LEU A 41 5.53 1.70 5.15
C LEU A 41 6.33 0.60 4.45
N ALA A 42 7.07 0.94 3.39
CA ALA A 42 7.84 -0.06 2.65
C ALA A 42 8.87 -0.75 3.52
N ALA A 43 9.63 0.01 4.32
CA ALA A 43 10.65 -0.56 5.20
C ALA A 43 10.03 -1.46 6.28
N ARG A 44 8.88 -1.07 6.80
CA ARG A 44 8.19 -1.85 7.83
C ARG A 44 7.64 -3.17 7.29
N VAL A 45 7.06 -3.14 6.08
CA VAL A 45 6.58 -4.36 5.43
C VAL A 45 7.73 -5.31 5.12
N LEU A 46 8.86 -4.77 4.61
CA LEU A 46 10.04 -5.58 4.37
C LEU A 46 10.58 -6.23 5.64
N ALA A 47 10.62 -5.48 6.73
CA ALA A 47 11.10 -6.00 8.01
C ALA A 47 10.26 -7.18 8.48
N ILE A 48 8.94 -7.10 8.32
CA ILE A 48 8.03 -8.20 8.64
C ILE A 48 8.33 -9.41 7.75
N ALA A 49 8.45 -9.20 6.44
CA ALA A 49 8.68 -10.28 5.48
C ALA A 49 10.03 -10.98 5.72
N GLU A 50 11.06 -10.23 6.13
CA GLU A 50 12.38 -10.79 6.39
C GLU A 50 12.46 -11.52 7.73
N LYS A 51 11.82 -11.00 8.77
CA LYS A 51 11.85 -11.60 10.11
C LYS A 51 10.85 -12.73 10.27
N THR A 52 9.67 -12.58 9.66
CA THR A 52 8.58 -13.53 9.81
C THR A 52 7.93 -13.73 8.44
N PRO A 53 8.60 -14.44 7.51
CA PRO A 53 8.12 -14.55 6.12
C PRO A 53 6.69 -15.08 6.00
N GLU A 54 6.24 -15.92 6.91
CA GLU A 54 4.90 -16.48 6.90
C GLU A 54 3.80 -15.42 7.11
N LEU A 55 4.15 -14.23 7.55
CA LEU A 55 3.18 -13.14 7.73
C LEU A 55 3.01 -12.30 6.47
N PHE A 56 3.83 -12.52 5.44
CA PHE A 56 3.66 -11.85 4.15
C PHE A 56 3.17 -12.87 3.13
N ASP A 57 1.93 -12.69 2.65
CA ASP A 57 1.29 -13.66 1.76
C ASP A 57 0.45 -12.92 0.72
N MET A 58 0.87 -12.98 -0.54
CA MET A 58 0.20 -12.32 -1.65
C MET A 58 -1.05 -13.05 -2.13
N SER A 59 -1.37 -14.21 -1.57
CA SER A 59 -2.55 -14.97 -1.99
C SER A 59 -3.87 -14.42 -1.44
N GLY A 60 -3.83 -13.40 -0.58
CA GLY A 60 -5.05 -12.77 -0.05
C GLY A 60 -4.77 -11.48 0.67
N TRP A 61 -5.81 -10.65 0.81
CA TRP A 61 -5.69 -9.36 1.47
C TRP A 61 -5.46 -9.49 2.97
N HIS A 62 -6.29 -10.33 3.60
CA HIS A 62 -6.19 -10.66 5.02
C HIS A 62 -6.53 -12.13 5.19
N LYS A 63 -5.71 -12.85 5.89
CA LYS A 63 -6.02 -14.26 6.23
C LYS A 63 -6.81 -14.30 7.53
N ALA A 64 -7.79 -15.18 7.61
CA ALA A 64 -8.55 -15.39 8.83
C ALA A 64 -7.78 -16.33 9.78
N PRO A 65 -7.86 -16.12 11.11
CA PRO A 65 -8.53 -15.02 11.79
C PRO A 65 -7.75 -13.71 11.73
N LYS A 66 -8.48 -12.59 11.72
CA LYS A 66 -7.89 -11.25 11.71
C LYS A 66 -7.46 -10.86 13.11
N ASN A 67 -6.22 -11.09 13.45
CA ASN A 67 -5.67 -10.66 14.73
C ASN A 67 -4.19 -10.40 14.57
N CYS A 68 -3.54 -9.99 15.64
CA CYS A 68 -2.10 -9.75 15.62
C CYS A 68 -1.37 -11.03 15.17
N GLY A 69 -0.52 -10.92 14.17
CA GLY A 69 0.19 -12.06 13.60
C GLY A 69 -0.52 -12.72 12.42
N THR A 70 -1.66 -12.19 11.98
CA THR A 70 -2.35 -12.68 10.78
C THR A 70 -1.57 -12.29 9.52
N PRO A 71 -1.34 -13.24 8.59
CA PRO A 71 -0.65 -12.89 7.34
C PRO A 71 -1.45 -11.94 6.46
N HIS A 72 -0.77 -11.03 5.77
CA HIS A 72 -1.36 -10.08 4.84
C HIS A 72 -0.49 -9.96 3.60
N CYS A 73 -1.09 -9.58 2.48
CA CYS A 73 -0.37 -9.15 1.28
C CYS A 73 0.08 -7.69 1.44
N ALA A 74 0.71 -7.14 0.41
CA ALA A 74 1.18 -5.74 0.45
C ALA A 74 0.05 -4.75 0.74
N ALA A 75 -1.11 -4.93 0.11
CA ALA A 75 -2.27 -4.07 0.38
C ALA A 75 -2.79 -4.28 1.80
N GLY A 76 -2.90 -5.54 2.23
CA GLY A 76 -3.37 -5.86 3.57
C GLY A 76 -2.51 -5.28 4.66
N TRP A 77 -1.18 -5.30 4.50
CA TRP A 77 -0.28 -4.70 5.49
C TRP A 77 -0.43 -3.19 5.55
N ALA A 78 -0.61 -2.52 4.39
CA ALA A 78 -0.85 -1.08 4.39
C ALA A 78 -2.14 -0.74 5.15
N ILE A 79 -3.19 -1.50 4.92
CA ILE A 79 -4.48 -1.31 5.60
C ILE A 79 -4.32 -1.52 7.11
N ASP A 80 -3.68 -2.63 7.50
CA ASP A 80 -3.50 -2.97 8.92
C ASP A 80 -2.66 -1.93 9.63
N MET A 81 -1.58 -1.47 9.02
CA MET A 81 -0.71 -0.44 9.60
C MET A 81 -1.40 0.93 9.66
N GLY A 82 -2.43 1.16 8.83
CA GLY A 82 -3.27 2.35 8.89
C GLY A 82 -4.27 2.32 10.04
N GLU A 83 -4.35 1.22 10.76
CA GLU A 83 -5.19 1.05 11.95
C GLU A 83 -6.68 1.29 11.64
N LYS A 84 -7.40 1.99 12.51
CA LYS A 84 -8.82 2.26 12.32
C LYS A 84 -9.12 2.94 10.99
N ALA A 85 -8.32 3.94 10.63
CA ALA A 85 -8.50 4.68 9.38
C ALA A 85 -8.27 3.77 8.16
N GLY A 86 -7.29 2.86 8.25
CA GLY A 86 -7.03 1.89 7.18
C GLY A 86 -8.21 0.95 6.98
N TYR A 87 -8.72 0.38 8.04
CA TYR A 87 -9.86 -0.54 7.95
C TYR A 87 -11.16 0.17 7.53
N ALA A 88 -11.37 1.41 7.98
CA ALA A 88 -12.52 2.20 7.53
C ALA A 88 -12.47 2.46 6.03
N LEU A 89 -11.28 2.76 5.52
CA LEU A 89 -11.07 2.96 4.09
C LEU A 89 -11.34 1.68 3.30
N GLU A 90 -10.88 0.54 3.82
CA GLU A 90 -11.12 -0.76 3.20
C GLU A 90 -12.62 -1.07 3.10
N GLN A 91 -13.39 -0.79 4.15
CA GLN A 91 -14.83 -1.02 4.14
C GLN A 91 -15.52 -0.17 3.09
N ARG A 92 -15.03 1.04 2.88
CA ARG A 92 -15.64 1.97 1.92
C ARG A 92 -15.26 1.67 0.48
N LEU A 93 -13.99 1.33 0.22
CA LEU A 93 -13.45 1.23 -1.14
C LEU A 93 -13.02 -0.18 -1.56
N GLY A 94 -12.96 -1.12 -0.65
CA GLY A 94 -12.40 -2.45 -0.89
C GLY A 94 -10.89 -2.48 -0.64
N PRO A 95 -10.31 -3.69 -0.49
CA PRO A 95 -8.90 -3.82 -0.10
C PRO A 95 -7.91 -3.33 -1.15
N SER A 96 -8.17 -3.58 -2.43
CA SER A 96 -7.25 -3.18 -3.48
C SER A 96 -7.10 -1.66 -3.53
N ALA A 97 -8.23 -0.94 -3.57
CA ALA A 97 -8.21 0.51 -3.64
C ALA A 97 -7.67 1.12 -2.35
N ALA A 98 -8.12 0.62 -1.20
CA ALA A 98 -7.67 1.15 0.09
C ALA A 98 -6.16 1.01 0.24
N GLY A 99 -5.63 -0.18 -0.04
CA GLY A 99 -4.19 -0.41 0.01
C GLY A 99 -3.42 0.48 -0.93
N ALA A 100 -3.90 0.63 -2.17
CA ALA A 100 -3.24 1.46 -3.17
C ALA A 100 -3.16 2.92 -2.74
N LEU A 101 -4.25 3.47 -2.21
CA LEU A 101 -4.26 4.87 -1.76
C LEU A 101 -3.33 5.09 -0.57
N ILE A 102 -3.27 4.13 0.36
CA ILE A 102 -2.35 4.22 1.50
C ILE A 102 -0.89 4.18 1.03
N TRP A 103 -0.55 3.27 0.11
CA TRP A 103 0.80 3.23 -0.46
C TRP A 103 1.14 4.53 -1.19
N ALA A 104 0.22 5.04 -2.01
CA ALA A 104 0.45 6.27 -2.76
C ALA A 104 0.69 7.46 -1.84
N LYS A 105 -0.14 7.62 -0.82
CA LYS A 105 -0.01 8.74 0.11
C LYS A 105 1.24 8.61 0.98
N SER A 106 1.57 7.39 1.40
CA SER A 106 2.68 7.14 2.33
C SER A 106 4.03 7.14 1.64
N GLU A 107 4.12 6.56 0.43
CA GLU A 107 5.39 6.37 -0.26
C GLU A 107 5.47 7.02 -1.64
N GLY A 108 4.35 7.51 -2.17
CA GLY A 108 4.32 8.08 -3.52
C GLY A 108 4.36 7.05 -4.63
N GLU A 109 4.36 5.76 -4.31
CA GLU A 109 4.42 4.65 -5.25
C GLU A 109 3.51 3.53 -4.77
N ILE A 110 3.00 2.74 -5.71
CA ILE A 110 2.09 1.63 -5.42
C ILE A 110 2.73 0.34 -5.92
N PRO A 111 3.06 -0.62 -5.03
CA PRO A 111 3.59 -1.91 -5.48
C PRO A 111 2.47 -2.75 -6.10
N PRO A 112 2.80 -3.80 -6.86
CA PRO A 112 1.77 -4.69 -7.37
C PRO A 112 1.10 -5.46 -6.24
N PHE A 113 -0.22 -5.65 -6.35
CA PHE A 113 -1.00 -6.39 -5.37
C PHE A 113 -1.36 -7.79 -5.86
N TYR A 114 -0.98 -8.11 -7.08
CA TYR A 114 -1.24 -9.41 -7.70
C TYR A 114 0.09 -9.98 -8.15
N GLY A 115 0.24 -11.29 -8.04
CA GLY A 115 1.47 -11.97 -8.40
C GLY A 115 2.10 -12.68 -7.21
N SER A 116 3.38 -13.03 -7.34
CA SER A 116 4.08 -13.79 -6.31
C SER A 116 4.58 -12.91 -5.16
N ASP A 117 4.81 -13.54 -4.02
CA ASP A 117 5.44 -12.87 -2.88
C ASP A 117 6.79 -12.29 -3.24
N GLU A 118 7.58 -13.04 -4.01
CA GLU A 118 8.93 -12.66 -4.39
C GLU A 118 8.95 -11.40 -5.26
N ASP A 119 8.08 -11.34 -6.26
CA ASP A 119 7.97 -10.17 -7.12
C ASP A 119 7.51 -8.94 -6.35
N ALA A 120 6.54 -9.12 -5.47
CA ALA A 120 6.04 -8.02 -4.64
C ALA A 120 7.15 -7.49 -3.73
N LEU A 121 7.91 -8.38 -3.10
CA LEU A 121 8.98 -7.95 -2.20
C LEU A 121 10.11 -7.23 -2.93
N GLU A 122 10.44 -7.67 -4.15
CA GLU A 122 11.42 -6.97 -4.98
C GLU A 122 10.99 -5.53 -5.25
N LYS A 123 9.73 -5.32 -5.62
CA LYS A 123 9.21 -3.98 -5.87
C LYS A 123 9.17 -3.13 -4.60
N ILE A 124 8.80 -3.73 -3.48
CA ILE A 124 8.77 -3.03 -2.19
C ILE A 124 10.18 -2.62 -1.76
N ARG A 125 11.19 -3.46 -2.00
CA ARG A 125 12.59 -3.08 -1.75
C ARG A 125 12.98 -1.84 -2.53
N GLY A 126 12.59 -1.77 -3.80
CA GLY A 126 12.84 -0.58 -4.63
C GLY A 126 12.18 0.67 -4.06
N ILE A 127 10.92 0.53 -3.60
CA ILE A 127 10.20 1.65 -2.98
C ILE A 127 10.90 2.11 -1.70
N ALA A 128 11.32 1.16 -0.85
CA ALA A 128 12.02 1.48 0.40
C ALA A 128 13.33 2.21 0.13
N GLN A 129 14.08 1.77 -0.87
CA GLN A 129 15.34 2.40 -1.24
C GLN A 129 15.13 3.83 -1.73
N ARG A 130 14.17 4.05 -2.61
CA ARG A 130 13.87 5.40 -3.12
C ARG A 130 13.35 6.31 -2.02
N SER A 131 12.57 5.77 -1.09
CA SER A 131 12.08 6.52 0.07
C SER A 131 13.24 6.98 0.96
N ALA A 132 14.19 6.09 1.22
CA ALA A 132 15.38 6.42 2.02
C ALA A 132 16.23 7.49 1.34
N GLU A 133 16.39 7.41 0.02
CA GLU A 133 17.14 8.40 -0.76
C GLU A 133 16.47 9.77 -0.71
N ARG A 134 15.14 9.82 -0.83
CA ARG A 134 14.40 11.10 -0.74
C ARG A 134 14.55 11.73 0.63
N LYS A 135 14.51 10.93 1.70
CA LYS A 135 14.70 11.42 3.07
C LYS A 135 16.11 11.95 3.29
N ALA A 136 17.11 11.24 2.78
CA ALA A 136 18.50 11.67 2.88
C ALA A 136 18.72 13.00 2.15
N GLN A 137 18.12 13.17 0.97
CA GLN A 137 18.22 14.43 0.23
C GLN A 137 17.52 15.57 0.96
N ALA A 138 16.36 15.33 1.57
CA ALA A 138 15.64 16.34 2.33
C ALA A 138 16.44 16.78 3.56
N GLU A 139 17.11 15.85 4.25
CA GLU A 139 17.94 16.14 5.41
C GLU A 139 19.22 16.91 5.04
N ALA A 140 19.69 16.73 3.80
CA ALA A 140 20.90 17.43 3.33
C ALA A 140 20.64 18.90 2.98
N LEU A 141 19.41 19.31 2.86
CA LEU A 141 19.02 20.70 2.62
C LEU A 141 18.93 21.47 3.92
#